data_27b5573dbd4a5bc98d6c85f0d3c893fb
#
_entry.id   27b5573dbd4a5bc98d6c85f0d3c893fb
#
_cell.length_a   1.000
_cell.length_b   1.000
_cell.length_c   1.000
_cell.angle_alpha   90.00
_cell.angle_beta   90.00
_cell.angle_gamma   90.00
#
_symmetry.space_group_name_H-M   'P 1'
#
loop_
_entity.id
_entity.type
_entity.pdbx_description
1 polymer ?
#
loop_
_entity_poly.entity_id
_entity_poly.type
_entity_poly.pdbx_seq_one_letter_code
_entity_poly.pdbx_strand_id
1 'polypeptide(L)'
;KKAKNKQPLVLVGKGVVYDTGGLSLKPTPNSMDTMKCDMAGGATVAATMYAVAKAELPYHVIALVPATDNRPGENAYTPGDVVKMYDGQTVEVLNTDAEGRMLLADALAYAKKYKPELVLDFATLTGAAAAAIGQYGIVCMGTADEKQKASLKESGNNVYERLVEFPFWDEYAKLIKSDLADMKNIGGPIAGAITAGKFLEKYTDYPWMHFDIAGPAYISSVDSYRGKQATGVAVRMLFDFIKNASK
;
A
#
# COMPACT_ATOMS: atom_id res chain seq x y z
N LYS A 1 10.68 -19.49 -19.54
CA LYS A 1 9.54 -19.37 -20.50
C LYS A 1 9.39 -17.88 -20.86
N LYS A 2 8.92 -17.58 -22.08
CA LYS A 2 8.63 -16.17 -22.48
C LYS A 2 7.38 -15.69 -21.72
N ALA A 3 7.43 -14.47 -21.16
CA ALA A 3 6.28 -13.89 -20.49
C ALA A 3 5.10 -13.72 -21.45
N LYS A 4 3.88 -13.92 -20.94
CA LYS A 4 2.64 -13.80 -21.72
C LYS A 4 2.15 -12.36 -21.82
N ASN A 5 2.36 -11.55 -20.78
CA ASN A 5 2.03 -10.13 -20.79
C ASN A 5 3.09 -9.32 -21.56
N LYS A 6 2.64 -8.31 -22.30
CA LYS A 6 3.52 -7.42 -23.06
C LYS A 6 4.13 -6.33 -22.20
N GLN A 7 3.34 -5.79 -21.29
CA GLN A 7 3.73 -4.77 -20.30
C GLN A 7 3.78 -5.41 -18.92
N PRO A 8 4.66 -4.96 -18.02
CA PRO A 8 4.80 -5.59 -16.71
C PRO A 8 3.60 -5.30 -15.79
N LEU A 9 3.27 -6.27 -14.94
CA LEU A 9 2.59 -6.02 -13.68
C LEU A 9 3.62 -5.47 -12.70
N VAL A 10 3.36 -4.30 -12.11
CA VAL A 10 4.24 -3.73 -11.07
C VAL A 10 3.59 -3.89 -9.71
N LEU A 11 4.32 -4.47 -8.78
CA LEU A 11 3.94 -4.60 -7.38
C LEU A 11 4.75 -3.61 -6.56
N VAL A 12 4.08 -2.80 -5.75
CA VAL A 12 4.72 -1.83 -4.86
C VAL A 12 4.40 -2.21 -3.42
N GLY A 13 5.39 -2.25 -2.54
CA GLY A 13 5.19 -2.63 -1.14
C GLY A 13 5.82 -1.67 -0.16
N LYS A 14 5.04 -1.10 0.77
CA LYS A 14 5.57 -0.28 1.87
C LYS A 14 6.59 -1.06 2.68
N GLY A 15 7.81 -0.53 2.80
CA GLY A 15 8.94 -1.17 3.49
C GLY A 15 9.47 -0.36 4.67
N VAL A 16 8.59 0.22 5.50
CA VAL A 16 9.01 0.91 6.72
C VAL A 16 9.35 -0.13 7.78
N VAL A 17 10.65 -0.36 8.01
CA VAL A 17 11.13 -1.46 8.88
C VAL A 17 10.81 -1.24 10.35
N TYR A 18 10.68 0.01 10.78
CA TYR A 18 10.13 0.40 12.07
C TYR A 18 9.56 1.81 12.01
N ASP A 19 8.32 1.98 12.45
CA ASP A 19 7.62 3.26 12.44
C ASP A 19 7.34 3.74 13.86
N THR A 20 8.02 4.82 14.28
CA THR A 20 7.75 5.50 15.55
C THR A 20 6.72 6.62 15.42
N GLY A 21 6.29 6.95 14.18
CA GLY A 21 5.54 8.16 13.86
C GLY A 21 6.44 9.38 13.59
N GLY A 22 7.77 9.24 13.72
CA GLY A 22 8.67 10.38 13.63
C GLY A 22 8.41 11.38 14.77
N LEU A 23 8.41 12.67 14.45
CA LEU A 23 8.08 13.72 15.43
C LEU A 23 6.60 13.73 15.85
N SER A 24 5.69 13.21 15.02
CA SER A 24 4.31 12.90 15.39
C SER A 24 4.24 11.55 16.10
N LEU A 25 4.90 11.46 17.26
CA LEU A 25 5.23 10.22 17.96
C LEU A 25 3.99 9.40 18.32
N LYS A 26 4.03 8.12 17.97
CA LYS A 26 2.98 7.16 18.37
C LYS A 26 3.02 6.87 19.87
N PRO A 27 1.86 6.58 20.50
CA PRO A 27 1.85 5.99 21.84
C PRO A 27 2.52 4.61 21.80
N THR A 28 3.22 4.22 22.89
CA THR A 28 3.96 2.95 22.92
C THR A 28 3.03 1.74 23.00
N PRO A 29 2.09 1.62 23.99
CA PRO A 29 1.28 0.41 24.13
C PRO A 29 0.27 0.23 22.99
N ASN A 30 0.23 -0.98 22.40
CA ASN A 30 -0.69 -1.38 21.34
C ASN A 30 -0.62 -0.51 20.08
N SER A 31 0.48 0.19 19.88
CA SER A 31 0.75 1.03 18.73
C SER A 31 2.21 0.89 18.32
N MET A 32 3.12 1.73 18.82
CA MET A 32 4.53 1.71 18.43
C MET A 32 5.21 0.35 18.64
N ASP A 33 4.91 -0.36 19.73
CA ASP A 33 5.47 -1.68 20.05
C ASP A 33 5.16 -2.77 19.00
N THR A 34 4.17 -2.55 18.15
CA THR A 34 3.80 -3.44 17.05
C THR A 34 4.38 -3.03 15.70
N MET A 35 4.96 -1.83 15.57
CA MET A 35 5.35 -1.21 14.30
C MET A 35 6.55 -1.86 13.57
N LYS A 36 7.09 -2.95 14.08
CA LYS A 36 7.92 -3.89 13.30
C LYS A 36 7.16 -4.56 12.15
N CYS A 37 5.82 -4.46 12.13
CA CYS A 37 4.97 -4.97 11.04
C CYS A 37 4.80 -3.97 9.89
N ASP A 38 5.30 -2.74 10.01
CA ASP A 38 5.03 -1.67 9.05
C ASP A 38 5.74 -1.81 7.70
N MET A 39 6.45 -2.91 7.54
CA MET A 39 7.05 -3.38 6.30
C MET A 39 6.29 -4.57 5.67
N ALA A 40 5.10 -4.89 6.15
CA ALA A 40 4.35 -6.05 5.67
C ALA A 40 4.01 -5.95 4.18
N GLY A 41 3.77 -4.75 3.65
CA GLY A 41 3.59 -4.54 2.21
C GLY A 41 4.80 -4.97 1.39
N GLY A 42 5.99 -4.54 1.78
CA GLY A 42 7.26 -4.95 1.16
C GLY A 42 7.51 -6.45 1.27
N ALA A 43 7.23 -7.03 2.44
CA ALA A 43 7.33 -8.48 2.66
C ALA A 43 6.36 -9.27 1.77
N THR A 44 5.12 -8.81 1.63
CA THR A 44 4.11 -9.40 0.73
C THR A 44 4.59 -9.42 -0.71
N VAL A 45 5.11 -8.30 -1.19
CA VAL A 45 5.62 -8.18 -2.57
C VAL A 45 6.83 -9.07 -2.79
N ALA A 46 7.80 -9.06 -1.88
CA ALA A 46 9.00 -9.90 -1.97
C ALA A 46 8.66 -11.40 -1.93
N ALA A 47 7.77 -11.83 -1.03
CA ALA A 47 7.32 -13.22 -0.93
C ALA A 47 6.53 -13.66 -2.17
N THR A 48 5.74 -12.78 -2.76
CA THR A 48 5.03 -13.04 -4.02
C THR A 48 6.01 -13.25 -5.16
N MET A 49 7.05 -12.40 -5.28
CA MET A 49 8.10 -12.57 -6.29
C MET A 49 8.81 -13.91 -6.15
N TYR A 50 9.13 -14.30 -4.93
CA TYR A 50 9.72 -15.61 -4.67
C TYR A 50 8.80 -16.77 -5.12
N ALA A 51 7.51 -16.71 -4.78
CA ALA A 51 6.53 -17.73 -5.15
C ALA A 51 6.33 -17.82 -6.67
N VAL A 52 6.22 -16.70 -7.35
CA VAL A 52 6.07 -16.60 -8.82
C VAL A 52 7.31 -17.20 -9.51
N ALA A 53 8.51 -16.87 -9.04
CA ALA A 53 9.75 -17.39 -9.58
C ALA A 53 9.89 -18.91 -9.36
N LYS A 54 9.57 -19.41 -8.15
CA LYS A 54 9.59 -20.84 -7.82
C LYS A 54 8.60 -21.65 -8.65
N ALA A 55 7.43 -21.09 -8.94
CA ALA A 55 6.41 -21.73 -9.77
C ALA A 55 6.68 -21.57 -11.29
N GLU A 56 7.74 -20.86 -11.67
CA GLU A 56 8.11 -20.56 -13.06
C GLU A 56 6.93 -20.01 -13.88
N LEU A 57 6.10 -19.15 -13.25
CA LEU A 57 4.97 -18.56 -13.94
C LEU A 57 5.46 -17.66 -15.08
N PRO A 58 4.94 -17.82 -16.32
CA PRO A 58 5.37 -17.05 -17.48
C PRO A 58 4.71 -15.66 -17.50
N TYR A 59 4.98 -14.85 -16.48
CA TYR A 59 4.42 -13.50 -16.32
C TYR A 59 5.50 -12.51 -15.94
N HIS A 60 5.56 -11.37 -16.63
CA HIS A 60 6.53 -10.31 -16.33
C HIS A 60 6.02 -9.49 -15.15
N VAL A 61 6.67 -9.64 -14.01
CA VAL A 61 6.36 -8.91 -12.78
C VAL A 61 7.59 -8.13 -12.34
N ILE A 62 7.38 -6.89 -11.90
CA ILE A 62 8.42 -6.03 -11.30
C ILE A 62 7.98 -5.71 -9.88
N ALA A 63 8.91 -5.76 -8.94
CA ALA A 63 8.68 -5.40 -7.55
C ALA A 63 9.44 -4.13 -7.19
N LEU A 64 8.77 -3.19 -6.53
CA LEU A 64 9.34 -1.97 -5.97
C LEU A 64 9.05 -1.95 -4.47
N VAL A 65 10.09 -1.82 -3.67
CA VAL A 65 9.96 -1.75 -2.21
C VAL A 65 10.70 -0.52 -1.71
N PRO A 66 10.03 0.62 -1.54
CA PRO A 66 10.62 1.77 -0.86
C PRO A 66 10.82 1.42 0.61
N ALA A 67 12.09 1.28 1.02
CA ALA A 67 12.46 0.79 2.35
C ALA A 67 13.23 1.84 3.13
N THR A 68 12.76 2.12 4.35
CA THR A 68 13.39 3.03 5.31
C THR A 68 12.87 2.72 6.72
N ASP A 69 13.27 3.53 7.70
CA ASP A 69 12.58 3.63 8.99
C ASP A 69 12.02 5.05 9.18
N ASN A 70 11.06 5.20 10.08
CA ASN A 70 10.50 6.50 10.47
C ASN A 70 10.79 6.76 11.95
N ARG A 71 11.78 7.60 12.22
CA ARG A 71 12.27 7.87 13.57
C ARG A 71 12.52 9.36 13.79
N PRO A 72 12.40 9.86 15.04
CA PRO A 72 12.94 11.14 15.41
C PRO A 72 14.47 11.18 15.21
N GLY A 73 14.99 12.27 14.70
CA GLY A 73 16.43 12.45 14.46
C GLY A 73 16.73 13.87 13.99
N GLU A 74 18.00 14.22 13.91
CA GLU A 74 18.43 15.56 13.47
C GLU A 74 18.07 15.88 12.02
N ASN A 75 17.93 14.85 11.19
CA ASN A 75 17.56 14.98 9.78
C ASN A 75 16.11 14.59 9.50
N ALA A 76 15.30 14.36 10.56
CA ALA A 76 13.91 14.03 10.40
C ALA A 76 13.11 15.25 9.91
N TYR A 77 12.24 15.05 8.93
CA TYR A 77 11.32 16.09 8.50
C TYR A 77 10.26 16.38 9.61
N THR A 78 9.74 17.59 9.61
CA THR A 78 8.87 18.09 10.67
C THR A 78 7.47 18.44 10.14
N PRO A 79 6.43 18.40 11.01
CA PRO A 79 5.16 19.01 10.66
C PRO A 79 5.33 20.49 10.32
N GLY A 80 4.81 20.90 9.17
CA GLY A 80 5.00 22.24 8.60
C GLY A 80 6.01 22.29 7.45
N ASP A 81 6.84 21.26 7.27
CA ASP A 81 7.74 21.19 6.12
C ASP A 81 6.96 21.00 4.81
N VAL A 82 7.53 21.53 3.73
CA VAL A 82 7.09 21.26 2.36
C VAL A 82 8.14 20.39 1.66
N VAL A 83 7.77 19.15 1.38
CA VAL A 83 8.66 18.16 0.76
C VAL A 83 8.41 18.10 -0.74
N LYS A 84 9.49 18.12 -1.53
CA LYS A 84 9.43 17.88 -2.97
C LYS A 84 9.54 16.39 -3.24
N MET A 85 8.53 15.83 -3.89
CA MET A 85 8.44 14.43 -4.26
C MET A 85 9.25 14.11 -5.53
N TYR A 86 9.45 12.83 -5.80
CA TYR A 86 10.22 12.33 -6.94
C TYR A 86 9.77 12.89 -8.31
N ASP A 87 8.46 13.05 -8.52
CA ASP A 87 7.90 13.59 -9.76
C ASP A 87 7.88 15.12 -9.83
N GLY A 88 8.32 15.79 -8.76
CA GLY A 88 8.40 17.24 -8.65
C GLY A 88 7.24 17.91 -7.95
N GLN A 89 6.14 17.20 -7.67
CA GLN A 89 5.03 17.70 -6.85
C GLN A 89 5.52 18.04 -5.44
N THR A 90 4.86 18.97 -4.79
CA THR A 90 5.17 19.40 -3.42
C THR A 90 4.09 18.95 -2.45
N VAL A 91 4.49 18.53 -1.26
CA VAL A 91 3.59 18.03 -0.22
C VAL A 91 3.83 18.78 1.08
N GLU A 92 2.80 19.41 1.63
CA GLU A 92 2.79 19.96 2.98
C GLU A 92 2.62 18.82 3.97
N VAL A 93 3.62 18.62 4.81
CA VAL A 93 3.62 17.60 5.86
C VAL A 93 2.95 18.17 7.09
N LEU A 94 1.82 17.62 7.48
CA LEU A 94 1.11 17.98 8.70
C LEU A 94 1.15 16.88 9.77
N ASN A 95 1.57 15.67 9.39
CA ASN A 95 1.75 14.55 10.28
C ASN A 95 2.88 13.66 9.77
N THR A 96 3.95 13.52 10.52
CA THR A 96 5.08 12.66 10.16
C THR A 96 4.80 11.16 10.33
N ASP A 97 3.69 10.79 10.96
CA ASP A 97 3.15 9.42 11.05
C ASP A 97 2.33 9.02 9.79
N ALA A 98 2.28 9.91 8.80
CA ALA A 98 1.73 9.63 7.47
C ALA A 98 2.86 9.53 6.41
N GLU A 99 3.95 8.90 6.77
CA GLU A 99 5.18 8.72 5.98
C GLU A 99 5.01 7.66 4.87
N GLY A 100 4.25 6.61 5.16
CA GLY A 100 4.07 5.47 4.25
C GLY A 100 3.51 5.88 2.90
N ARG A 101 2.55 6.81 2.87
CA ARG A 101 2.03 7.34 1.60
C ARG A 101 3.04 8.19 0.85
N MET A 102 3.94 8.87 1.54
CA MET A 102 5.03 9.63 0.92
C MET A 102 5.99 8.70 0.19
N LEU A 103 6.40 7.61 0.83
CA LEU A 103 7.26 6.59 0.23
C LEU A 103 6.59 5.89 -0.96
N LEU A 104 5.32 5.51 -0.80
CA LEU A 104 4.55 4.89 -1.89
C LEU A 104 4.39 5.83 -3.07
N ALA A 105 4.15 7.12 -2.85
CA ALA A 105 4.03 8.13 -3.89
C ALA A 105 5.26 8.17 -4.80
N ASP A 106 6.46 8.19 -4.22
CA ASP A 106 7.71 8.16 -4.99
C ASP A 106 7.88 6.86 -5.77
N ALA A 107 7.54 5.72 -5.17
CA ALA A 107 7.60 4.43 -5.85
C ALA A 107 6.56 4.31 -6.98
N LEU A 108 5.35 4.84 -6.80
CA LEU A 108 4.30 4.89 -7.82
C LEU A 108 4.71 5.81 -8.98
N ALA A 109 5.23 7.01 -8.69
CA ALA A 109 5.77 7.89 -9.72
C ALA A 109 6.94 7.25 -10.48
N TYR A 110 7.82 6.53 -9.79
CA TYR A 110 8.91 5.77 -10.41
C TYR A 110 8.41 4.63 -11.30
N ALA A 111 7.31 3.97 -10.94
CA ALA A 111 6.73 2.86 -11.70
C ALA A 111 6.34 3.25 -13.14
N LYS A 112 6.05 4.52 -13.42
CA LYS A 112 5.75 5.05 -14.77
C LYS A 112 6.81 4.70 -15.80
N LYS A 113 8.08 4.61 -15.40
CA LYS A 113 9.21 4.25 -16.28
C LYS A 113 9.05 2.88 -16.95
N TYR A 114 8.33 1.97 -16.31
CA TYR A 114 8.12 0.62 -16.81
C TYR A 114 6.92 0.48 -17.74
N LYS A 115 6.10 1.54 -17.89
CA LYS A 115 4.84 1.52 -18.67
C LYS A 115 3.98 0.32 -18.31
N PRO A 116 3.58 0.17 -17.04
CA PRO A 116 2.89 -1.01 -16.54
C PRO A 116 1.50 -1.18 -17.15
N GLU A 117 1.06 -2.44 -17.30
CA GLU A 117 -0.35 -2.73 -17.61
C GLU A 117 -1.27 -2.56 -16.39
N LEU A 118 -0.70 -2.74 -15.19
CA LEU A 118 -1.38 -2.60 -13.91
C LEU A 118 -0.34 -2.42 -12.81
N VAL A 119 -0.63 -1.55 -11.86
CA VAL A 119 0.15 -1.40 -10.62
C VAL A 119 -0.72 -1.76 -9.44
N LEU A 120 -0.19 -2.59 -8.54
CA LEU A 120 -0.83 -2.97 -7.28
C LEU A 120 0.09 -2.59 -6.13
N ASP A 121 -0.35 -1.72 -5.23
CA ASP A 121 0.44 -1.40 -4.04
C ASP A 121 -0.19 -1.95 -2.76
N PHE A 122 0.68 -2.34 -1.82
CA PHE A 122 0.32 -2.97 -0.55
C PHE A 122 1.00 -2.24 0.60
N ALA A 123 0.21 -1.80 1.57
CA ALA A 123 0.74 -1.08 2.72
C ALA A 123 -0.10 -1.30 3.98
N THR A 124 0.55 -1.40 5.12
CA THR A 124 -0.01 -1.14 6.44
C THR A 124 -0.17 0.37 6.58
N LEU A 125 -1.21 0.93 5.95
CA LEU A 125 -1.22 2.37 5.70
C LEU A 125 -2.04 3.15 6.71
N THR A 126 -3.25 2.68 7.03
CA THR A 126 -4.15 3.48 7.86
C THR A 126 -4.81 2.71 8.99
N GLY A 127 -4.83 3.32 10.17
CA GLY A 127 -5.69 2.86 11.26
C GLY A 127 -7.18 2.91 10.89
N ALA A 128 -7.56 3.78 9.94
CA ALA A 128 -8.95 3.89 9.46
C ALA A 128 -9.40 2.62 8.75
N ALA A 129 -8.57 2.01 7.89
CA ALA A 129 -8.89 0.73 7.26
C ALA A 129 -8.97 -0.40 8.28
N ALA A 130 -8.01 -0.45 9.22
CA ALA A 130 -8.02 -1.44 10.29
C ALA A 130 -9.26 -1.32 11.19
N ALA A 131 -9.67 -0.11 11.53
CA ALA A 131 -10.87 0.14 12.34
C ALA A 131 -12.16 -0.23 11.61
N ALA A 132 -12.22 -0.01 10.29
CA ALA A 132 -13.42 -0.25 9.50
C ALA A 132 -13.70 -1.74 9.26
N ILE A 133 -12.67 -2.55 8.95
CA ILE A 133 -12.83 -3.94 8.51
C ILE A 133 -12.18 -4.95 9.46
N GLY A 134 -11.27 -4.49 10.33
CA GLY A 134 -10.51 -5.36 11.21
C GLY A 134 -9.57 -6.29 10.45
N GLN A 135 -9.37 -7.49 11.01
CA GLN A 135 -8.42 -8.48 10.47
C GLN A 135 -8.99 -9.40 9.39
N TYR A 136 -10.27 -9.25 9.00
CA TYR A 136 -11.00 -10.21 8.17
C TYR A 136 -11.14 -9.81 6.71
N GLY A 137 -10.61 -8.67 6.32
CA GLY A 137 -10.64 -8.19 4.95
C GLY A 137 -9.50 -7.23 4.65
N ILE A 138 -9.24 -7.05 3.38
CA ILE A 138 -8.27 -6.08 2.84
C ILE A 138 -9.08 -4.94 2.23
N VAL A 139 -8.88 -3.72 2.73
CA VAL A 139 -9.48 -2.53 2.11
C VAL A 139 -8.75 -2.24 0.82
N CYS A 140 -9.50 -1.98 -0.26
CA CYS A 140 -8.89 -1.61 -1.54
C CYS A 140 -9.64 -0.47 -2.21
N MET A 141 -8.95 0.25 -3.09
CA MET A 141 -9.49 1.30 -3.94
C MET A 141 -8.52 1.61 -5.09
N GLY A 142 -8.99 2.23 -6.15
CA GLY A 142 -8.10 2.61 -7.26
C GLY A 142 -8.82 2.82 -8.57
N THR A 143 -8.03 2.90 -9.64
CA THR A 143 -8.45 3.29 -10.99
C THR A 143 -8.39 2.14 -12.01
N ALA A 144 -8.09 0.91 -11.56
CA ALA A 144 -8.15 -0.28 -12.41
C ALA A 144 -9.56 -0.48 -12.98
N ASP A 145 -9.66 -1.10 -14.15
CA ASP A 145 -10.94 -1.39 -14.77
C ASP A 145 -11.71 -2.48 -14.00
N GLU A 146 -13.01 -2.59 -14.26
CA GLU A 146 -13.90 -3.52 -13.56
C GLU A 146 -13.53 -4.99 -13.77
N LYS A 147 -12.90 -5.34 -14.89
CA LYS A 147 -12.43 -6.70 -15.17
C LYS A 147 -11.22 -7.04 -14.29
N GLN A 148 -10.28 -6.11 -14.18
CA GLN A 148 -9.11 -6.25 -13.30
C GLN A 148 -9.54 -6.35 -11.82
N LYS A 149 -10.46 -5.48 -11.39
CA LYS A 149 -11.03 -5.51 -10.03
C LYS A 149 -11.74 -6.82 -9.74
N ALA A 150 -12.58 -7.29 -10.68
CA ALA A 150 -13.30 -8.56 -10.54
C ALA A 150 -12.33 -9.75 -10.40
N SER A 151 -11.27 -9.81 -11.22
CA SER A 151 -10.25 -10.87 -11.15
C SER A 151 -9.48 -10.85 -9.83
N LEU A 152 -9.13 -9.67 -9.31
CA LEU A 152 -8.49 -9.52 -8.00
C LEU A 152 -9.40 -9.98 -6.87
N LYS A 153 -10.69 -9.60 -6.92
CA LYS A 153 -11.70 -10.00 -5.94
C LYS A 153 -11.95 -11.51 -5.97
N GLU A 154 -12.03 -12.12 -7.14
CA GLU A 154 -12.14 -13.56 -7.30
C GLU A 154 -10.93 -14.28 -6.68
N SER A 155 -9.71 -13.84 -7.00
CA SER A 155 -8.49 -14.42 -6.41
C SER A 155 -8.46 -14.28 -4.89
N GLY A 156 -8.89 -13.13 -4.36
CA GLY A 156 -9.01 -12.94 -2.92
C GLY A 156 -10.01 -13.89 -2.27
N ASN A 157 -11.17 -14.12 -2.91
CA ASN A 157 -12.17 -15.06 -2.43
C ASN A 157 -11.68 -16.52 -2.48
N ASN A 158 -10.98 -16.91 -3.55
CA ASN A 158 -10.46 -18.28 -3.73
C ASN A 158 -9.51 -18.70 -2.61
N VAL A 159 -8.76 -17.75 -2.04
CA VAL A 159 -7.75 -18.01 -1.00
C VAL A 159 -8.13 -17.46 0.37
N TYR A 160 -9.37 -16.99 0.52
CA TYR A 160 -9.90 -16.41 1.75
C TYR A 160 -9.12 -15.17 2.24
N GLU A 161 -8.66 -14.34 1.31
CA GLU A 161 -8.08 -13.00 1.52
C GLU A 161 -8.99 -11.96 0.85
N ARG A 162 -10.16 -11.76 1.44
CA ARG A 162 -11.29 -11.05 0.83
C ARG A 162 -11.04 -9.56 0.71
N LEU A 163 -11.41 -9.00 -0.45
CA LEU A 163 -11.28 -7.58 -0.74
C LEU A 163 -12.58 -6.83 -0.40
N VAL A 164 -12.42 -5.64 0.18
CA VAL A 164 -13.49 -4.69 0.46
C VAL A 164 -13.15 -3.39 -0.25
N GLU A 165 -13.82 -3.14 -1.37
CA GLU A 165 -13.62 -1.92 -2.14
C GLU A 165 -14.34 -0.75 -1.47
N PHE A 166 -13.60 0.31 -1.17
CA PHE A 166 -14.16 1.54 -0.62
C PHE A 166 -14.57 2.52 -1.74
N PRO A 167 -15.57 3.40 -1.48
CA PRO A 167 -15.93 4.46 -2.43
C PRO A 167 -14.71 5.35 -2.68
N PHE A 168 -14.50 5.71 -3.97
CA PHE A 168 -13.31 6.45 -4.39
C PHE A 168 -13.68 7.69 -5.20
N TRP A 169 -14.61 8.51 -4.64
CA TRP A 169 -15.18 9.68 -5.30
C TRP A 169 -14.22 10.89 -5.23
N ASP A 170 -14.33 11.77 -6.21
CA ASP A 170 -13.43 12.93 -6.34
C ASP A 170 -13.60 13.97 -5.24
N GLU A 171 -14.74 13.99 -4.56
CA GLU A 171 -14.99 14.87 -3.43
C GLU A 171 -13.97 14.70 -2.31
N TYR A 172 -13.46 13.48 -2.09
CA TYR A 172 -12.45 13.22 -1.05
C TYR A 172 -11.10 13.87 -1.35
N ALA A 173 -10.78 14.16 -2.62
CA ALA A 173 -9.55 14.86 -2.99
C ALA A 173 -9.51 16.31 -2.47
N LYS A 174 -10.68 16.91 -2.17
CA LYS A 174 -10.74 18.25 -1.58
C LYS A 174 -10.15 18.31 -0.17
N LEU A 175 -10.17 17.19 0.55
CA LEU A 175 -9.70 17.11 1.93
C LEU A 175 -8.17 17.19 2.06
N ILE A 176 -7.44 16.90 0.99
CA ILE A 176 -5.98 16.96 0.94
C ILE A 176 -5.43 18.22 0.27
N LYS A 177 -6.27 19.22 -0.04
CA LYS A 177 -5.82 20.50 -0.59
C LYS A 177 -4.94 21.25 0.40
N SER A 178 -3.84 21.83 -0.08
CA SER A 178 -2.96 22.73 0.66
C SER A 178 -3.07 24.15 0.10
N ASP A 179 -2.77 25.13 0.93
CA ASP A 179 -2.59 26.54 0.52
C ASP A 179 -1.11 26.88 0.29
N LEU A 180 -0.18 25.97 0.68
CA LEU A 180 1.28 26.15 0.64
C LEU A 180 1.99 25.24 -0.38
N ALA A 181 1.38 24.10 -0.72
CA ALA A 181 1.93 23.08 -1.58
C ALA A 181 0.86 22.54 -2.53
N ASP A 182 1.21 21.61 -3.41
CA ASP A 182 0.23 20.99 -4.31
C ASP A 182 -0.82 20.19 -3.52
N MET A 183 -0.42 19.60 -2.38
CA MET A 183 -1.32 18.88 -1.48
C MET A 183 -0.77 18.74 -0.06
N LYS A 184 -1.64 18.33 0.88
CA LYS A 184 -1.26 17.89 2.24
C LYS A 184 -1.07 16.39 2.29
N ASN A 185 -0.20 15.92 3.20
CA ASN A 185 -0.03 14.48 3.42
C ASN A 185 -1.16 13.82 4.21
N ILE A 186 -2.09 14.58 4.81
CA ILE A 186 -3.28 14.08 5.52
C ILE A 186 -4.55 14.83 5.11
N GLY A 187 -5.70 14.13 5.15
CA GLY A 187 -7.02 14.69 4.85
C GLY A 187 -7.87 15.01 6.09
N GLY A 188 -7.29 14.99 7.30
CA GLY A 188 -8.03 15.15 8.55
C GLY A 188 -8.60 13.84 9.11
N PRO A 189 -9.50 13.90 10.11
CA PRO A 189 -9.91 12.72 10.89
C PRO A 189 -10.94 11.82 10.17
N ILE A 190 -11.59 12.29 9.12
CA ILE A 190 -12.64 11.55 8.40
C ILE A 190 -12.11 10.89 7.14
N ALA A 191 -12.66 9.72 6.78
CA ALA A 191 -12.35 8.99 5.55
C ALA A 191 -10.85 8.73 5.34
N GLY A 192 -10.08 8.49 6.42
CA GLY A 192 -8.61 8.44 6.39
C GLY A 192 -8.02 7.46 5.38
N ALA A 193 -8.63 6.28 5.19
CA ALA A 193 -8.19 5.33 4.18
C ALA A 193 -8.42 5.85 2.76
N ILE A 194 -9.55 6.51 2.51
CA ILE A 194 -9.92 7.04 1.20
C ILE A 194 -9.04 8.25 0.84
N THR A 195 -8.81 9.15 1.79
CA THR A 195 -7.94 10.32 1.56
C THR A 195 -6.48 9.92 1.35
N ALA A 196 -6.03 8.82 1.99
CA ALA A 196 -4.73 8.22 1.71
C ALA A 196 -4.67 7.69 0.27
N GLY A 197 -5.70 6.97 -0.19
CA GLY A 197 -5.81 6.55 -1.58
C GLY A 197 -5.84 7.72 -2.56
N LYS A 198 -6.60 8.79 -2.28
CA LYS A 198 -6.64 10.01 -3.11
C LYS A 198 -5.30 10.74 -3.18
N PHE A 199 -4.50 10.67 -2.12
CA PHE A 199 -3.13 11.14 -2.14
C PHE A 199 -2.27 10.31 -3.13
N LEU A 200 -2.33 8.98 -3.05
CA LEU A 200 -1.57 8.09 -3.92
C LEU A 200 -1.98 8.20 -5.40
N GLU A 201 -3.27 8.38 -5.68
CA GLU A 201 -3.81 8.55 -7.04
C GLU A 201 -3.09 9.66 -7.82
N LYS A 202 -2.66 10.74 -7.14
CA LYS A 202 -1.95 11.86 -7.77
C LYS A 202 -0.63 11.48 -8.44
N TYR A 203 -0.08 10.33 -8.07
CA TYR A 203 1.20 9.82 -8.58
C TYR A 203 1.02 8.73 -9.63
N THR A 204 -0.22 8.41 -10.02
CA THR A 204 -0.56 7.36 -10.99
C THR A 204 -1.17 7.96 -12.26
N ASP A 205 -0.77 7.42 -13.43
CA ASP A 205 -1.33 7.73 -14.74
C ASP A 205 -1.58 6.45 -15.56
N TYR A 206 -1.71 5.34 -14.85
CA TYR A 206 -1.89 3.97 -15.34
C TYR A 206 -2.97 3.25 -14.51
N PRO A 207 -3.51 2.11 -14.93
CA PRO A 207 -4.41 1.29 -14.12
C PRO A 207 -3.75 0.90 -12.80
N TRP A 208 -4.40 1.22 -11.68
CA TRP A 208 -3.82 1.09 -10.34
C TRP A 208 -4.85 0.66 -9.30
N MET A 209 -4.39 -0.15 -8.32
CA MET A 209 -5.14 -0.48 -7.10
C MET A 209 -4.24 -0.39 -5.88
N HIS A 210 -4.73 0.29 -4.86
CA HIS A 210 -4.18 0.31 -3.51
C HIS A 210 -4.84 -0.74 -2.63
N PHE A 211 -4.04 -1.44 -1.82
CA PHE A 211 -4.48 -2.41 -0.83
C PHE A 211 -3.96 -2.01 0.55
N ASP A 212 -4.86 -1.53 1.39
CA ASP A 212 -4.55 -1.23 2.79
C ASP A 212 -4.68 -2.50 3.62
N ILE A 213 -3.54 -3.05 4.00
CA ILE A 213 -3.41 -4.30 4.76
C ILE A 213 -3.17 -4.08 6.25
N ALA A 214 -3.37 -2.85 6.77
CA ALA A 214 -3.13 -2.53 8.18
C ALA A 214 -3.91 -3.44 9.14
N GLY A 215 -5.15 -3.80 8.81
CA GLY A 215 -5.96 -4.70 9.63
C GLY A 215 -5.45 -6.15 9.65
N PRO A 216 -5.31 -6.81 8.49
CA PRO A 216 -4.98 -8.24 8.42
C PRO A 216 -3.49 -8.57 8.50
N ALA A 217 -2.56 -7.61 8.41
CA ALA A 217 -1.13 -7.89 8.32
C ALA A 217 -0.51 -8.44 9.61
N TYR A 218 -1.03 -8.00 10.76
CA TYR A 218 -0.52 -8.37 12.08
C TYR A 218 -1.67 -8.62 13.05
N ILE A 219 -1.71 -9.81 13.66
CA ILE A 219 -2.77 -10.21 14.59
C ILE A 219 -2.20 -10.59 15.95
N SER A 220 -2.90 -10.24 17.02
CA SER A 220 -2.44 -10.45 18.39
C SER A 220 -2.61 -11.89 18.90
N SER A 221 -3.50 -12.66 18.28
CA SER A 221 -3.83 -14.03 18.65
C SER A 221 -3.92 -14.95 17.43
N VAL A 222 -3.78 -16.23 17.65
CA VAL A 222 -4.04 -17.24 16.60
C VAL A 222 -5.49 -17.15 16.13
N ASP A 223 -5.70 -17.17 14.83
CA ASP A 223 -7.01 -17.15 14.21
C ASP A 223 -7.06 -18.18 13.07
N SER A 224 -7.65 -19.32 13.37
CA SER A 224 -7.73 -20.46 12.45
C SER A 224 -6.32 -20.90 11.97
N TYR A 225 -6.05 -20.86 10.66
CA TYR A 225 -4.77 -21.20 10.06
C TYR A 225 -3.71 -20.08 10.16
N ARG A 226 -4.12 -18.88 10.56
CA ARG A 226 -3.20 -17.74 10.73
C ARG A 226 -2.55 -17.79 12.10
N GLY A 227 -1.23 -17.84 12.11
CA GLY A 227 -0.45 -17.76 13.34
C GLY A 227 -0.51 -16.38 13.95
N LYS A 228 -0.12 -16.29 15.23
CA LYS A 228 0.04 -15.00 15.92
C LYS A 228 1.11 -14.15 15.23
N GLN A 229 0.95 -12.84 15.21
CA GLN A 229 1.82 -11.81 14.64
C GLN A 229 1.66 -11.67 13.11
N ALA A 230 2.76 -11.72 12.33
CA ALA A 230 2.72 -11.52 10.87
C ALA A 230 1.96 -12.65 10.17
N THR A 231 1.02 -12.30 9.31
CA THR A 231 0.11 -13.25 8.66
C THR A 231 0.53 -13.65 7.24
N GLY A 232 1.40 -12.86 6.58
CA GLY A 232 1.71 -13.03 5.16
C GLY A 232 0.53 -12.73 4.24
N VAL A 233 -0.37 -11.85 4.68
CA VAL A 233 -1.57 -11.43 3.94
C VAL A 233 -1.24 -10.98 2.52
N ALA A 234 -2.14 -11.24 1.60
CA ALA A 234 -2.11 -10.94 0.16
C ALA A 234 -1.10 -11.73 -0.69
N VAL A 235 -0.15 -12.46 -0.10
CA VAL A 235 0.77 -13.31 -0.89
C VAL A 235 0.01 -14.37 -1.69
N ARG A 236 -0.96 -15.04 -1.07
CA ARG A 236 -1.75 -16.10 -1.72
C ARG A 236 -2.68 -15.52 -2.78
N MET A 237 -3.31 -14.38 -2.50
CA MET A 237 -4.16 -13.68 -3.45
C MET A 237 -3.37 -13.26 -4.69
N LEU A 238 -2.22 -12.63 -4.52
CA LEU A 238 -1.36 -12.23 -5.62
C LEU A 238 -0.86 -13.42 -6.43
N PHE A 239 -0.46 -14.49 -5.77
CA PHE A 239 -0.03 -15.70 -6.47
C PHE A 239 -1.17 -16.29 -7.30
N ASP A 240 -2.39 -16.41 -6.75
CA ASP A 240 -3.56 -16.92 -7.49
C ASP A 240 -3.89 -16.00 -8.68
N PHE A 241 -3.90 -14.68 -8.48
CA PHE A 241 -4.13 -13.70 -9.54
C PHE A 241 -3.13 -13.84 -10.68
N ILE A 242 -1.83 -13.85 -10.38
CA ILE A 242 -0.77 -13.96 -11.40
C ILE A 242 -0.80 -15.32 -12.08
N LYS A 243 -1.06 -16.41 -11.35
CA LYS A 243 -1.22 -17.74 -11.91
C LYS A 243 -2.37 -17.80 -12.91
N ASN A 244 -3.52 -17.20 -12.58
CA ASN A 244 -4.68 -17.17 -13.48
C ASN A 244 -4.43 -16.30 -14.71
N ALA A 245 -3.80 -15.13 -14.56
CA ALA A 245 -3.36 -14.28 -15.66
C ALA A 245 -2.28 -14.93 -16.55
N SER A 246 -1.58 -15.95 -16.06
CA SER A 246 -0.54 -16.70 -16.77
C SER A 246 -1.08 -17.86 -17.62
N LYS A 247 -2.38 -18.15 -17.57
CA LYS A 247 -3.03 -19.18 -18.41
C LYS A 247 -3.37 -18.63 -19.79
#